data_5dfa6ae494dbe4a0e509aecd89ed69e5
#
_entry.id   5dfa6ae494dbe4a0e509aecd89ed69e5
#
_cell.length_a   1.000
_cell.length_b   1.000
_cell.length_c   1.000
_cell.angle_alpha   90.00
_cell.angle_beta   90.00
_cell.angle_gamma   90.00
#
_symmetry.space_group_name_H-M   'P 1'
#
loop_
_entity.id
_entity.type
_entity.pdbx_description
1 polymer ?
#
loop_
_entity_poly.entity_id
_entity_poly.type
_entity_poly.pdbx_seq_one_letter_code
_entity_poly.pdbx_strand_id
1 'polypeptide(L)'
;MEVSTYKQSLLKKMIAVTCMAAILGTGAGMAVVDLPTASAAASGSSVLQEWGDSGAKAASKKGLTTVKNAKATKDGVTLIVPELMYDGARFVMVLKSEGGENPLYASKSYLLNGQPLQVDKLAMMASSVPVENGKENNMSMVEFTNAIDPKTGEPILPNEFELTINAKFEAAEVSLVIPVKNISKRDINIQPNAKKNTQKFSYEVTNLRMTDATTMLQIHSKGEIPSSSTKRPNKYHQSKMYYEIVDDKGNELVQFRLGTYAKKPDKEYNEKIMYAPSVSGTKFITVKPFTLFVDKNGLPLEDKKRNMIKDYHKALEMKIPVTS
;
A
#
# COMPACT_ATOMS: atom_id res chain seq x y z
N MET A 1 -11.48 -20.93 -60.31
CA MET A 1 -11.22 -21.16 -58.87
C MET A 1 -10.87 -19.81 -58.29
N GLU A 2 -11.89 -19.13 -57.73
CA GLU A 2 -11.76 -17.80 -57.16
C GLU A 2 -11.44 -17.93 -55.67
N VAL A 3 -10.42 -17.22 -55.23
CA VAL A 3 -10.07 -17.09 -53.81
C VAL A 3 -10.66 -15.77 -53.30
N SER A 4 -11.70 -15.86 -52.52
CA SER A 4 -12.39 -14.75 -51.87
C SER A 4 -11.52 -14.20 -50.72
N THR A 5 -11.07 -12.95 -50.87
CA THR A 5 -10.41 -12.16 -49.81
C THR A 5 -11.44 -11.51 -48.90
N TYR A 6 -11.55 -11.97 -47.67
CA TYR A 6 -12.36 -11.35 -46.61
C TYR A 6 -11.60 -10.16 -46.00
N LYS A 7 -12.06 -8.95 -46.35
CA LYS A 7 -11.65 -7.71 -45.69
C LYS A 7 -12.44 -7.59 -44.39
N GLN A 8 -11.81 -7.79 -43.24
CA GLN A 8 -12.35 -7.39 -41.95
C GLN A 8 -12.13 -5.89 -41.73
N SER A 9 -13.22 -5.13 -41.76
CA SER A 9 -13.23 -3.73 -41.35
C SER A 9 -13.22 -3.63 -39.83
N LEU A 10 -12.16 -3.03 -39.27
CA LEU A 10 -12.06 -2.64 -37.87
C LEU A 10 -13.02 -1.47 -37.62
N LEU A 11 -14.18 -1.77 -37.08
CA LEU A 11 -15.10 -0.77 -36.51
C LEU A 11 -14.60 -0.41 -35.12
N LYS A 12 -13.94 0.75 -34.97
CA LYS A 12 -13.65 1.36 -33.69
C LYS A 12 -14.98 1.81 -33.05
N LYS A 13 -15.51 1.01 -32.14
CA LYS A 13 -16.60 1.44 -31.26
C LYS A 13 -16.00 2.28 -30.13
N MET A 14 -16.08 3.59 -30.21
CA MET A 14 -16.02 4.48 -29.07
C MET A 14 -17.25 4.19 -28.21
N ILE A 15 -17.05 3.56 -27.06
CA ILE A 15 -18.09 3.47 -26.03
C ILE A 15 -17.99 4.74 -25.21
N ALA A 16 -18.85 5.70 -25.51
CA ALA A 16 -19.16 6.76 -24.58
C ALA A 16 -20.03 6.14 -23.46
N VAL A 17 -19.45 5.95 -22.29
CA VAL A 17 -20.20 5.54 -21.10
C VAL A 17 -20.94 6.76 -20.58
N THR A 18 -22.18 6.91 -21.02
CA THR A 18 -23.13 7.83 -20.39
C THR A 18 -23.73 7.07 -19.22
N CYS A 19 -23.25 7.32 -18.00
CA CYS A 19 -23.91 6.82 -16.79
C CYS A 19 -25.24 7.56 -16.59
N MET A 20 -26.33 7.03 -17.14
CA MET A 20 -27.68 7.34 -16.66
C MET A 20 -28.00 6.35 -15.55
N ALA A 21 -27.89 6.79 -14.31
CA ALA A 21 -28.45 6.08 -13.17
C ALA A 21 -29.97 6.30 -13.15
N ALA A 22 -30.71 5.34 -13.67
CA ALA A 22 -32.15 5.24 -13.40
C ALA A 22 -32.32 4.45 -12.09
N ILE A 23 -32.52 5.15 -10.99
CA ILE A 23 -32.88 4.55 -9.70
C ILE A 23 -34.40 4.67 -9.56
N LEU A 24 -35.11 3.57 -9.77
CA LEU A 24 -36.47 3.35 -9.27
C LEU A 24 -36.38 2.30 -8.15
N GLY A 25 -36.71 2.69 -6.92
CA GLY A 25 -36.93 1.70 -5.86
C GLY A 25 -36.74 2.21 -4.45
N THR A 26 -37.81 2.73 -3.87
CA THR A 26 -38.22 2.69 -2.43
C THR A 26 -37.18 2.78 -1.32
N GLY A 27 -37.09 3.96 -0.70
CA GLY A 27 -37.11 4.07 0.76
C GLY A 27 -35.86 3.73 1.55
N ALA A 28 -34.73 4.37 1.26
CA ALA A 28 -33.68 4.70 2.24
C ALA A 28 -32.87 5.85 1.62
N GLY A 29 -32.79 6.98 2.30
CA GLY A 29 -32.17 8.19 1.76
C GLY A 29 -30.74 7.95 1.31
N MET A 30 -30.55 7.76 0.02
CA MET A 30 -29.23 7.81 -0.60
C MET A 30 -28.81 9.28 -0.71
N ALA A 31 -27.69 9.63 -0.08
CA ALA A 31 -27.09 10.93 -0.28
C ALA A 31 -26.64 11.07 -1.72
N VAL A 32 -27.09 12.13 -2.39
CA VAL A 32 -26.60 12.49 -3.72
C VAL A 32 -25.11 12.85 -3.58
N VAL A 33 -24.27 12.10 -4.27
CA VAL A 33 -22.82 12.38 -4.32
C VAL A 33 -22.63 13.51 -5.33
N ASP A 34 -22.33 14.73 -4.83
CA ASP A 34 -21.74 15.77 -5.66
C ASP A 34 -20.31 15.34 -6.03
N LEU A 35 -20.18 14.76 -7.22
CA LEU A 35 -18.85 14.51 -7.80
C LEU A 35 -18.30 15.84 -8.30
N PRO A 36 -17.26 16.41 -7.68
CA PRO A 36 -16.62 17.58 -8.26
C PRO A 36 -15.96 17.17 -9.57
N THR A 37 -16.42 17.74 -10.68
CA THR A 37 -15.67 17.83 -11.93
C THR A 37 -14.28 18.36 -11.60
N ALA A 38 -13.24 17.75 -12.17
CA ALA A 38 -11.85 18.12 -11.98
C ALA A 38 -11.66 19.64 -12.12
N SER A 39 -11.69 20.35 -11.02
CA SER A 39 -11.45 21.77 -10.92
C SER A 39 -10.22 22.01 -10.05
N ALA A 40 -9.41 22.94 -10.53
CA ALA A 40 -8.15 23.40 -9.97
C ALA A 40 -8.06 23.41 -8.45
N ALA A 41 -6.87 23.02 -7.96
CA ALA A 41 -6.31 23.21 -6.64
C ALA A 41 -7.12 24.09 -5.67
N ALA A 42 -7.90 23.46 -4.80
CA ALA A 42 -8.26 24.11 -3.54
C ALA A 42 -6.97 24.24 -2.70
N SER A 43 -6.73 25.43 -2.18
CA SER A 43 -5.57 25.87 -1.40
C SER A 43 -5.53 25.28 0.02
N GLY A 44 -5.59 23.94 0.13
CA GLY A 44 -5.33 23.19 1.35
C GLY A 44 -4.12 22.30 1.14
N SER A 45 -3.21 22.23 2.11
CA SER A 45 -2.08 21.31 2.06
C SER A 45 -2.59 19.87 1.93
N SER A 46 -2.01 19.10 1.01
CA SER A 46 -2.35 17.68 0.84
C SER A 46 -2.01 16.90 2.11
N VAL A 47 -2.99 16.21 2.67
CA VAL A 47 -2.79 15.39 3.88
C VAL A 47 -1.79 14.27 3.61
N LEU A 48 -1.85 13.63 2.42
CA LEU A 48 -0.89 12.59 2.03
C LEU A 48 0.52 13.14 1.83
N GLN A 49 0.64 14.41 1.39
CA GLN A 49 1.94 15.07 1.27
C GLN A 49 2.56 15.38 2.64
N GLU A 50 1.75 15.71 3.62
CA GLU A 50 2.20 16.07 4.96
C GLU A 50 2.44 14.86 5.85
N TRP A 51 1.46 13.95 5.93
CA TRP A 51 1.40 12.85 6.89
C TRP A 51 1.59 11.47 6.28
N GLY A 52 1.55 11.34 4.95
CA GLY A 52 1.81 10.08 4.26
C GLY A 52 3.27 9.60 4.44
N ASP A 53 3.51 8.33 4.13
CA ASP A 53 4.86 7.84 3.96
C ASP A 53 5.56 8.44 2.72
N SER A 54 6.82 8.10 2.49
CA SER A 54 7.60 8.67 1.39
C SER A 54 6.97 8.41 0.00
N GLY A 55 6.28 7.29 -0.19
CA GLY A 55 5.59 6.96 -1.44
C GLY A 55 4.32 7.79 -1.63
N ALA A 56 3.48 7.88 -0.61
CA ALA A 56 2.28 8.70 -0.63
C ALA A 56 2.63 10.20 -0.81
N LYS A 57 3.68 10.66 -0.12
CA LYS A 57 4.24 12.02 -0.30
C LYS A 57 4.73 12.26 -1.73
N ALA A 58 5.45 11.30 -2.31
CA ALA A 58 5.93 11.41 -3.69
C ALA A 58 4.78 11.42 -4.70
N ALA A 59 3.77 10.57 -4.50
CA ALA A 59 2.57 10.52 -5.33
C ALA A 59 1.80 11.84 -5.28
N SER A 60 1.54 12.36 -4.08
CA SER A 60 0.83 13.63 -3.90
C SER A 60 1.57 14.80 -4.54
N LYS A 61 2.89 14.92 -4.35
CA LYS A 61 3.72 15.94 -5.00
C LYS A 61 3.65 15.90 -6.52
N LYS A 62 3.50 14.70 -7.11
CA LYS A 62 3.36 14.49 -8.55
C LYS A 62 1.92 14.69 -9.05
N GLY A 63 0.97 15.02 -8.18
CA GLY A 63 -0.45 15.11 -8.53
C GLY A 63 -1.09 13.75 -8.81
N LEU A 64 -0.48 12.66 -8.34
CA LEU A 64 -0.96 11.30 -8.47
C LEU A 64 -1.92 10.95 -7.31
N THR A 65 -3.01 11.73 -7.17
CA THR A 65 -4.12 11.47 -6.26
C THR A 65 -5.43 11.60 -7.03
N THR A 66 -6.40 10.74 -6.76
CA THR A 66 -7.55 10.60 -7.67
C THR A 66 -8.82 11.28 -7.20
N VAL A 67 -9.07 11.36 -5.89
CA VAL A 67 -10.32 11.94 -5.36
C VAL A 67 -9.98 13.04 -4.39
N LYS A 68 -10.75 14.11 -4.46
CA LYS A 68 -10.63 15.24 -3.53
C LYS A 68 -12.01 15.63 -3.00
N ASN A 69 -12.15 15.58 -1.67
CA ASN A 69 -13.33 16.05 -0.95
C ASN A 69 -14.65 15.33 -1.32
N ALA A 70 -14.60 14.05 -1.69
CA ALA A 70 -15.82 13.25 -1.79
C ALA A 70 -16.45 13.13 -0.40
N LYS A 71 -17.75 13.39 -0.29
CA LYS A 71 -18.44 13.44 1.00
C LYS A 71 -19.84 12.88 0.95
N ALA A 72 -20.30 12.37 2.07
CA ALA A 72 -21.69 12.00 2.32
C ALA A 72 -22.09 12.42 3.73
N THR A 73 -23.33 12.88 3.88
CA THR A 73 -23.86 13.36 5.18
C THR A 73 -25.14 12.61 5.53
N LYS A 74 -25.27 12.20 6.78
CA LYS A 74 -26.48 11.62 7.35
C LYS A 74 -26.57 11.98 8.83
N ASP A 75 -27.74 12.36 9.28
CA ASP A 75 -28.08 12.65 10.68
C ASP A 75 -27.06 13.60 11.36
N GLY A 76 -26.59 14.63 10.64
CA GLY A 76 -25.62 15.62 11.14
C GLY A 76 -24.16 15.17 11.10
N VAL A 77 -23.86 13.94 10.74
CA VAL A 77 -22.49 13.42 10.55
C VAL A 77 -22.13 13.40 9.08
N THR A 78 -20.99 13.99 8.75
CA THR A 78 -20.41 13.97 7.39
C THR A 78 -19.13 13.14 7.38
N LEU A 79 -19.10 12.11 6.52
CA LEU A 79 -17.88 11.39 6.18
C LEU A 79 -17.28 11.98 4.92
N ILE A 80 -16.00 12.27 4.94
CA ILE A 80 -15.25 12.91 3.85
C ILE A 80 -14.03 12.06 3.51
N VAL A 81 -13.74 11.90 2.21
CA VAL A 81 -12.46 11.41 1.69
C VAL A 81 -11.76 12.61 1.02
N PRO A 82 -10.90 13.34 1.75
CA PRO A 82 -10.20 14.50 1.21
C PRO A 82 -9.24 14.12 0.09
N GLU A 83 -8.55 13.00 0.25
CA GLU A 83 -7.51 12.56 -0.66
C GLU A 83 -7.34 11.04 -0.62
N LEU A 84 -7.06 10.43 -1.77
CA LEU A 84 -6.68 9.04 -1.88
C LEU A 84 -5.65 8.82 -2.99
N MET A 85 -4.92 7.73 -2.89
CA MET A 85 -3.95 7.24 -3.86
C MET A 85 -4.18 5.74 -4.07
N TYR A 86 -4.19 5.30 -5.33
CA TYR A 86 -4.12 3.89 -5.70
C TYR A 86 -3.13 3.69 -6.84
N ASP A 87 -2.07 2.92 -6.61
CA ASP A 87 -0.98 2.71 -7.57
C ASP A 87 -0.91 1.27 -8.11
N GLY A 88 -1.95 0.48 -7.84
CA GLY A 88 -2.00 -0.94 -8.20
C GLY A 88 -1.36 -1.86 -7.17
N ALA A 89 -0.28 -1.45 -6.49
CA ALA A 89 0.34 -2.23 -5.42
C ALA A 89 -0.33 -1.99 -4.06
N ARG A 90 -0.80 -0.77 -3.83
CA ARG A 90 -1.51 -0.39 -2.61
C ARG A 90 -2.52 0.74 -2.84
N PHE A 91 -3.47 0.81 -1.95
CA PHE A 91 -4.49 1.85 -1.88
C PHE A 91 -4.38 2.56 -0.53
N VAL A 92 -4.25 3.88 -0.56
CA VAL A 92 -4.18 4.72 0.65
C VAL A 92 -5.24 5.80 0.55
N MET A 93 -6.04 5.97 1.59
CA MET A 93 -7.04 7.03 1.66
C MET A 93 -7.02 7.73 3.02
N VAL A 94 -7.34 9.01 3.00
CA VAL A 94 -7.63 9.80 4.19
C VAL A 94 -9.13 9.79 4.40
N LEU A 95 -9.56 9.53 5.62
CA LEU A 95 -10.95 9.67 6.07
C LEU A 95 -11.01 10.83 7.06
N LYS A 96 -12.00 11.69 6.93
CA LYS A 96 -12.33 12.78 7.86
C LYS A 96 -13.78 12.69 8.25
N SER A 97 -14.12 13.03 9.49
CA SER A 97 -15.51 13.23 9.92
C SER A 97 -15.75 14.68 10.35
N GLU A 98 -16.97 15.14 10.13
CA GLU A 98 -17.48 16.39 10.69
C GLU A 98 -18.82 16.06 11.38
N GLY A 99 -19.02 16.55 12.61
CA GLY A 99 -20.20 16.23 13.42
C GLY A 99 -20.20 14.84 14.04
N GLY A 100 -19.10 14.08 13.94
CA GLY A 100 -18.92 12.75 14.53
C GLY A 100 -17.52 12.55 15.12
N GLU A 101 -17.30 11.39 15.74
CA GLU A 101 -15.98 10.99 16.25
C GLU A 101 -14.97 10.74 15.11
N ASN A 102 -13.68 10.60 15.48
CA ASN A 102 -12.64 10.28 14.50
C ASN A 102 -12.98 8.95 13.78
N PRO A 103 -12.90 8.92 12.42
CA PRO A 103 -13.20 7.72 11.65
C PRO A 103 -12.36 6.50 12.02
N LEU A 104 -11.23 6.67 12.72
CA LEU A 104 -10.44 5.55 13.24
C LEU A 104 -11.26 4.67 14.16
N TYR A 105 -12.12 5.26 14.98
CA TYR A 105 -12.91 4.55 16.01
C TYR A 105 -14.26 4.06 15.47
N ALA A 106 -14.77 4.64 14.39
CA ALA A 106 -16.01 4.17 13.76
C ALA A 106 -15.84 2.75 13.20
N SER A 107 -16.86 1.91 13.36
CA SER A 107 -16.92 0.60 12.70
C SER A 107 -17.09 0.81 11.19
N LYS A 108 -16.26 0.15 10.39
CA LYS A 108 -16.27 0.31 8.93
C LYS A 108 -16.41 -1.01 8.19
N SER A 109 -17.21 -1.00 7.13
CA SER A 109 -17.19 -2.04 6.11
C SER A 109 -16.94 -1.42 4.74
N TYR A 110 -16.38 -2.20 3.84
CA TYR A 110 -16.00 -1.78 2.50
C TYR A 110 -16.62 -2.70 1.48
N LEU A 111 -17.18 -2.12 0.40
CA LEU A 111 -17.64 -2.90 -0.74
C LEU A 111 -16.80 -2.51 -1.96
N LEU A 112 -16.44 -3.51 -2.75
CA LEU A 112 -15.79 -3.37 -4.05
C LEU A 112 -16.84 -3.69 -5.12
N ASN A 113 -17.22 -2.70 -5.94
CA ASN A 113 -18.27 -2.86 -6.96
C ASN A 113 -19.57 -3.48 -6.37
N GLY A 114 -19.96 -3.00 -5.18
CA GLY A 114 -21.15 -3.48 -4.48
C GLY A 114 -20.99 -4.82 -3.74
N GLN A 115 -19.86 -5.50 -3.84
CA GLN A 115 -19.59 -6.76 -3.14
C GLN A 115 -18.68 -6.55 -1.93
N PRO A 116 -18.91 -7.26 -0.81
CA PRO A 116 -18.06 -7.13 0.37
C PRO A 116 -16.58 -7.34 0.06
N LEU A 117 -15.77 -6.34 0.39
CA LEU A 117 -14.32 -6.44 0.25
C LEU A 117 -13.77 -7.42 1.29
N GLN A 118 -13.09 -8.47 0.83
CA GLN A 118 -12.47 -9.47 1.68
C GLN A 118 -11.17 -8.91 2.27
N VAL A 119 -11.31 -8.10 3.34
CA VAL A 119 -10.18 -7.41 3.98
C VAL A 119 -9.16 -8.37 4.61
N ASP A 120 -9.56 -9.59 4.91
CA ASP A 120 -8.68 -10.68 5.38
C ASP A 120 -7.65 -11.12 4.33
N LYS A 121 -7.96 -10.93 3.05
CA LYS A 121 -7.05 -11.18 1.93
C LYS A 121 -6.11 -10.01 1.64
N LEU A 122 -6.42 -8.82 2.18
CA LEU A 122 -5.63 -7.61 2.06
C LEU A 122 -5.00 -7.29 3.41
N ALA A 123 -3.73 -6.91 3.44
CA ALA A 123 -3.19 -6.32 4.64
C ALA A 123 -3.78 -4.90 4.77
N MET A 124 -4.68 -4.71 5.73
CA MET A 124 -5.28 -3.42 6.04
C MET A 124 -4.59 -2.81 7.26
N MET A 125 -4.31 -1.53 7.20
CA MET A 125 -3.83 -0.75 8.32
C MET A 125 -4.61 0.55 8.42
N ALA A 126 -4.85 0.99 9.65
CA ALA A 126 -5.44 2.28 9.94
C ALA A 126 -4.63 3.00 11.03
N SER A 127 -4.48 4.31 10.90
CA SER A 127 -3.79 5.16 11.86
C SER A 127 -4.49 6.51 11.97
N SER A 128 -4.44 7.14 13.15
CA SER A 128 -4.84 8.53 13.28
C SER A 128 -3.84 9.44 12.56
N VAL A 129 -4.35 10.53 11.98
CA VAL A 129 -3.50 11.65 11.56
C VAL A 129 -3.16 12.44 12.84
N PRO A 130 -1.88 12.80 13.05
CA PRO A 130 -1.48 13.54 14.25
C PRO A 130 -2.25 14.83 14.44
N VAL A 131 -2.40 15.21 15.69
CA VAL A 131 -3.11 16.42 16.12
C VAL A 131 -2.25 17.63 15.85
N GLU A 132 -2.76 18.62 15.14
CA GLU A 132 -2.12 19.91 14.97
C GLU A 132 -2.62 20.89 16.05
N ASN A 133 -1.70 21.51 16.79
CA ASN A 133 -2.01 22.52 17.82
C ASN A 133 -2.98 22.06 18.94
N GLY A 134 -2.93 20.79 19.34
CA GLY A 134 -3.74 20.27 20.46
C GLY A 134 -5.23 20.12 20.17
N LYS A 135 -5.69 20.33 18.93
CA LYS A 135 -7.06 20.05 18.51
C LYS A 135 -7.14 18.66 17.91
N GLU A 136 -8.07 17.85 18.36
CA GLU A 136 -8.34 16.55 17.77
C GLU A 136 -8.62 16.72 16.28
N ASN A 137 -7.79 16.07 15.49
CA ASN A 137 -7.96 16.04 14.06
C ASN A 137 -8.85 14.83 13.76
N ASN A 138 -10.13 15.04 13.46
CA ASN A 138 -11.06 13.96 13.12
C ASN A 138 -10.69 13.32 11.78
N MET A 139 -9.42 12.94 11.64
CA MET A 139 -8.86 12.32 10.44
C MET A 139 -8.14 11.02 10.79
N SER A 140 -8.26 10.06 9.88
CA SER A 140 -7.50 8.82 9.90
C SER A 140 -7.00 8.48 8.49
N MET A 141 -5.88 7.77 8.42
CA MET A 141 -5.42 7.14 7.18
C MET A 141 -5.75 5.66 7.21
N VAL A 142 -6.25 5.15 6.09
CA VAL A 142 -6.50 3.73 5.87
C VAL A 142 -5.69 3.29 4.66
N GLU A 143 -4.95 2.20 4.81
CA GLU A 143 -4.14 1.61 3.76
C GLU A 143 -4.53 0.16 3.54
N PHE A 144 -4.65 -0.23 2.28
CA PHE A 144 -4.79 -1.63 1.85
C PHE A 144 -3.61 -1.98 0.96
N THR A 145 -2.89 -3.04 1.30
CA THR A 145 -1.89 -3.62 0.41
C THR A 145 -2.59 -4.57 -0.55
N ASN A 146 -2.49 -4.30 -1.85
CA ASN A 146 -3.06 -5.18 -2.86
C ASN A 146 -2.35 -6.54 -2.86
N ALA A 147 -3.10 -7.57 -3.10
CA ALA A 147 -2.61 -8.95 -3.16
C ALA A 147 -3.04 -9.61 -4.46
N ILE A 148 -2.35 -10.66 -4.84
CA ILE A 148 -2.77 -11.55 -5.92
C ILE A 148 -3.67 -12.63 -5.31
N ASP A 149 -4.84 -12.84 -5.88
CA ASP A 149 -5.71 -13.95 -5.50
C ASP A 149 -5.05 -15.26 -5.96
N PRO A 150 -4.74 -16.18 -5.05
CA PRO A 150 -4.03 -17.42 -5.40
C PRO A 150 -4.85 -18.36 -6.30
N LYS A 151 -6.18 -18.15 -6.40
CA LYS A 151 -7.06 -18.98 -7.23
C LYS A 151 -7.14 -18.49 -8.66
N THR A 152 -7.15 -17.17 -8.85
CA THR A 152 -7.31 -16.56 -10.18
C THR A 152 -6.02 -16.05 -10.77
N GLY A 153 -5.01 -15.79 -9.95
CA GLY A 153 -3.75 -15.13 -10.35
C GLY A 153 -3.90 -13.62 -10.58
N GLU A 154 -5.09 -13.05 -10.34
CA GLU A 154 -5.40 -11.65 -10.58
C GLU A 154 -5.25 -10.81 -9.29
N PRO A 155 -4.97 -9.50 -9.42
CA PRO A 155 -5.01 -8.59 -8.27
C PRO A 155 -6.41 -8.54 -7.65
N ILE A 156 -6.49 -8.55 -6.32
CA ILE A 156 -7.77 -8.45 -5.58
C ILE A 156 -8.42 -7.09 -5.83
N LEU A 157 -7.62 -6.00 -5.84
CA LEU A 157 -8.08 -4.69 -6.25
C LEU A 157 -7.76 -4.50 -7.75
N PRO A 158 -8.77 -4.42 -8.63
CA PRO A 158 -8.57 -4.17 -10.06
C PRO A 158 -8.07 -2.74 -10.32
N ASN A 159 -7.67 -2.44 -11.55
CA ASN A 159 -7.16 -1.11 -11.90
C ASN A 159 -8.20 0.01 -11.75
N GLU A 160 -9.46 -0.30 -11.90
CA GLU A 160 -10.58 0.64 -11.73
C GLU A 160 -11.72 -0.07 -11.00
N PHE A 161 -12.28 0.58 -9.99
CA PHE A 161 -13.41 0.04 -9.23
C PHE A 161 -14.17 1.15 -8.51
N GLU A 162 -15.37 0.82 -8.07
CA GLU A 162 -16.15 1.62 -7.14
C GLU A 162 -15.94 1.10 -5.72
N LEU A 163 -15.53 1.98 -4.82
CA LEU A 163 -15.39 1.69 -3.40
C LEU A 163 -16.55 2.31 -2.63
N THR A 164 -17.36 1.47 -1.97
CA THR A 164 -18.32 1.94 -0.98
C THR A 164 -17.71 1.82 0.41
N ILE A 165 -17.76 2.89 1.17
CA ILE A 165 -17.33 2.97 2.57
C ILE A 165 -18.58 3.14 3.42
N ASN A 166 -18.94 2.14 4.20
CA ASN A 166 -19.98 2.27 5.22
C ASN A 166 -19.29 2.49 6.57
N ALA A 167 -19.52 3.64 7.19
CA ALA A 167 -18.96 4.00 8.49
C ALA A 167 -20.09 4.19 9.50
N LYS A 168 -20.05 3.40 10.57
CA LYS A 168 -21.02 3.50 11.67
C LYS A 168 -20.38 4.29 12.80
N PHE A 169 -20.81 5.53 12.92
CA PHE A 169 -20.52 6.43 14.02
C PHE A 169 -21.54 6.22 15.16
N GLU A 170 -21.29 6.81 16.34
CA GLU A 170 -22.26 6.74 17.44
C GLU A 170 -23.63 7.33 17.07
N ALA A 171 -23.64 8.46 16.33
CA ALA A 171 -24.84 9.20 15.99
C ALA A 171 -25.46 8.78 14.64
N ALA A 172 -24.71 8.19 13.72
CA ALA A 172 -25.19 7.91 12.38
C ALA A 172 -24.42 6.78 11.68
N GLU A 173 -25.04 6.14 10.71
CA GLU A 173 -24.38 5.28 9.76
C GLU A 173 -24.34 5.96 8.39
N VAL A 174 -23.14 6.32 7.94
CA VAL A 174 -22.89 7.06 6.69
C VAL A 174 -22.31 6.13 5.64
N SER A 175 -22.88 6.15 4.43
CA SER A 175 -22.37 5.41 3.28
C SER A 175 -21.85 6.40 2.23
N LEU A 176 -20.61 6.21 1.80
CA LEU A 176 -19.95 7.02 0.78
C LEU A 176 -19.43 6.14 -0.33
N VAL A 177 -19.79 6.46 -1.57
CA VAL A 177 -19.34 5.75 -2.77
C VAL A 177 -18.35 6.62 -3.52
N ILE A 178 -17.19 6.06 -3.88
CA ILE A 178 -16.14 6.76 -4.61
C ILE A 178 -15.58 5.90 -5.76
N PRO A 179 -15.37 6.48 -6.95
CA PRO A 179 -14.64 5.81 -8.01
C PRO A 179 -13.14 5.83 -7.69
N VAL A 180 -12.49 4.69 -7.85
CA VAL A 180 -11.04 4.53 -7.64
C VAL A 180 -10.40 4.06 -8.92
N LYS A 181 -9.29 4.69 -9.27
CA LYS A 181 -8.50 4.36 -10.46
C LYS A 181 -7.03 4.25 -10.12
N ASN A 182 -6.36 3.23 -10.67
CA ASN A 182 -4.92 3.13 -10.63
C ASN A 182 -4.29 4.32 -11.37
N ILE A 183 -3.51 5.10 -10.65
CA ILE A 183 -2.86 6.32 -11.15
C ILE A 183 -1.44 6.09 -11.66
N SER A 184 -0.87 4.93 -11.36
CA SER A 184 0.51 4.63 -11.74
C SER A 184 0.63 4.41 -13.25
N LYS A 185 1.56 5.12 -13.86
CA LYS A 185 1.97 4.89 -15.25
C LYS A 185 3.04 3.81 -15.35
N ARG A 186 3.74 3.56 -14.25
CA ARG A 186 4.74 2.51 -14.10
C ARG A 186 4.12 1.35 -13.34
N ASP A 187 4.11 0.18 -13.93
CA ASP A 187 3.73 -1.07 -13.26
C ASP A 187 4.63 -2.19 -13.77
N ILE A 188 5.77 -2.34 -13.10
CA ILE A 188 6.70 -3.44 -13.36
C ILE A 188 6.37 -4.51 -12.33
N ASN A 189 5.94 -5.67 -12.80
CA ASN A 189 5.61 -6.83 -11.96
C ASN A 189 6.34 -8.05 -12.48
N ILE A 190 7.36 -8.50 -11.77
CA ILE A 190 8.19 -9.63 -12.16
C ILE A 190 8.26 -10.67 -11.06
N GLN A 191 8.37 -11.93 -11.47
CA GLN A 191 8.60 -13.07 -10.58
C GLN A 191 10.04 -13.56 -10.79
N PRO A 192 11.02 -12.96 -10.09
CA PRO A 192 12.42 -13.28 -10.34
C PRO A 192 12.76 -14.69 -9.87
N ASN A 193 12.00 -15.26 -8.91
CA ASN A 193 12.26 -16.55 -8.27
C ASN A 193 13.73 -16.70 -7.86
N ALA A 194 14.33 -15.57 -7.49
CA ALA A 194 15.73 -15.45 -7.17
C ALA A 194 15.96 -15.90 -5.73
N LYS A 195 16.89 -16.83 -5.55
CA LYS A 195 17.14 -17.50 -4.26
C LYS A 195 18.58 -17.37 -3.81
N LYS A 196 18.76 -17.15 -2.52
CA LYS A 196 20.06 -17.25 -1.81
C LYS A 196 19.93 -18.20 -0.62
N ASN A 197 21.01 -18.91 -0.34
CA ASN A 197 21.04 -19.87 0.75
C ASN A 197 22.41 -19.93 1.41
N THR A 198 22.39 -20.27 2.68
CA THR A 198 23.52 -20.83 3.44
C THR A 198 23.22 -22.30 3.77
N GLN A 199 24.06 -22.97 4.55
CA GLN A 199 23.76 -24.34 4.99
C GLN A 199 22.47 -24.48 5.77
N LYS A 200 22.06 -23.44 6.53
CA LYS A 200 20.93 -23.50 7.48
C LYS A 200 19.80 -22.52 7.18
N PHE A 201 20.04 -21.50 6.36
CA PHE A 201 19.07 -20.44 6.05
C PHE A 201 18.97 -20.22 4.54
N SER A 202 17.75 -19.99 4.07
CA SER A 202 17.51 -19.59 2.69
C SER A 202 16.42 -18.53 2.63
N TYR A 203 16.50 -17.66 1.62
CA TYR A 203 15.40 -16.81 1.23
C TYR A 203 15.26 -16.73 -0.29
N GLU A 204 14.06 -16.44 -0.73
CA GLU A 204 13.68 -16.32 -2.13
C GLU A 204 12.82 -15.07 -2.31
N VAL A 205 13.13 -14.26 -3.31
CA VAL A 205 12.26 -13.19 -3.76
C VAL A 205 11.33 -13.77 -4.82
N THR A 206 10.07 -13.96 -4.44
CA THR A 206 9.05 -14.57 -5.30
C THR A 206 8.37 -13.55 -6.19
N ASN A 207 8.28 -12.29 -5.74
CA ASN A 207 7.71 -11.19 -6.54
C ASN A 207 8.41 -9.87 -6.23
N LEU A 208 8.62 -9.08 -7.28
CA LEU A 208 9.03 -7.67 -7.22
C LEU A 208 8.04 -6.86 -8.05
N ARG A 209 7.34 -5.92 -7.41
CA ARG A 209 6.48 -4.96 -8.10
C ARG A 209 6.96 -3.54 -7.86
N MET A 210 7.02 -2.74 -8.91
CA MET A 210 7.51 -1.35 -8.86
C MET A 210 6.52 -0.45 -9.59
N THR A 211 5.96 0.50 -8.86
CA THR A 211 5.02 1.51 -9.34
C THR A 211 5.61 2.91 -9.22
N ASP A 212 4.82 3.95 -9.52
CA ASP A 212 5.24 5.36 -9.31
C ASP A 212 5.29 5.77 -7.84
N ALA A 213 4.64 5.01 -6.94
CA ALA A 213 4.55 5.34 -5.51
C ALA A 213 5.09 4.23 -4.58
N THR A 214 5.34 3.02 -5.08
CA THR A 214 5.69 1.87 -4.25
C THR A 214 6.69 0.96 -4.95
N THR A 215 7.66 0.45 -4.20
CA THR A 215 8.41 -0.76 -4.55
C THR A 215 8.02 -1.84 -3.54
N MET A 216 7.53 -2.98 -3.99
CA MET A 216 7.10 -4.09 -3.13
C MET A 216 7.91 -5.34 -3.43
N LEU A 217 8.45 -5.96 -2.38
CA LEU A 217 9.04 -7.28 -2.44
C LEU A 217 8.14 -8.29 -1.74
N GLN A 218 7.94 -9.44 -2.36
CA GLN A 218 7.42 -10.62 -1.71
C GLN A 218 8.56 -11.61 -1.48
N ILE A 219 8.80 -11.97 -0.22
CA ILE A 219 9.93 -12.80 0.20
C ILE A 219 9.40 -13.99 0.99
N HIS A 220 9.87 -15.16 0.63
CA HIS A 220 9.78 -16.36 1.44
C HIS A 220 11.16 -16.69 2.02
N SER A 221 11.26 -16.80 3.32
CA SER A 221 12.51 -17.19 4.00
C SER A 221 12.30 -18.32 4.98
N LYS A 222 13.29 -19.19 5.12
CA LYS A 222 13.22 -20.34 6.04
C LYS A 222 14.59 -20.75 6.58
N GLY A 223 14.55 -21.36 7.76
CA GLY A 223 15.73 -21.93 8.43
C GLY A 223 16.23 -21.10 9.60
N GLU A 224 17.40 -21.47 10.09
CA GLU A 224 18.04 -20.80 11.22
C GLU A 224 18.76 -19.56 10.75
N ILE A 225 18.53 -18.43 11.43
CA ILE A 225 19.21 -17.18 11.13
C ILE A 225 20.73 -17.37 11.27
N PRO A 226 21.53 -16.98 10.25
CA PRO A 226 22.98 -17.09 10.31
C PRO A 226 23.54 -16.34 11.49
N SER A 227 24.53 -16.92 12.17
CA SER A 227 25.19 -16.26 13.29
C SER A 227 25.85 -14.97 12.86
N SER A 228 25.73 -13.95 13.72
CA SER A 228 26.41 -12.68 13.52
C SER A 228 27.92 -12.82 13.61
N SER A 229 28.66 -12.16 12.71
CA SER A 229 30.09 -11.98 12.84
C SER A 229 30.47 -10.92 13.88
N THR A 230 29.50 -10.08 14.26
CA THR A 230 29.70 -8.97 15.19
C THR A 230 29.51 -9.43 16.64
N LYS A 231 30.46 -9.14 17.52
CA LYS A 231 30.30 -9.37 18.96
C LYS A 231 29.16 -8.51 19.50
N ARG A 232 28.23 -9.15 20.19
CA ARG A 232 27.09 -8.51 20.85
C ARG A 232 27.21 -8.56 22.37
N PRO A 233 26.67 -7.58 23.11
CA PRO A 233 26.50 -7.73 24.55
C PRO A 233 25.61 -8.91 24.90
N ASN A 234 25.91 -9.66 25.96
CA ASN A 234 25.23 -10.90 26.34
C ASN A 234 23.71 -10.78 26.55
N LYS A 235 23.21 -9.57 26.80
CA LYS A 235 21.78 -9.30 26.98
C LYS A 235 20.97 -9.19 25.67
N TYR A 236 21.62 -9.22 24.50
CA TYR A 236 20.97 -9.11 23.19
C TYR A 236 21.05 -10.46 22.44
N HIS A 237 20.02 -10.71 21.64
CA HIS A 237 19.95 -11.82 20.69
C HIS A 237 19.66 -11.31 19.28
N GLN A 238 19.86 -12.12 18.26
CA GLN A 238 19.52 -11.76 16.89
C GLN A 238 18.01 -11.78 16.66
N SER A 239 17.55 -10.79 15.90
CA SER A 239 16.18 -10.74 15.38
C SER A 239 15.97 -11.73 14.22
N LYS A 240 14.76 -11.73 13.64
CA LYS A 240 14.54 -12.31 12.31
C LYS A 240 15.40 -11.59 11.27
N MET A 241 15.45 -12.14 10.04
CA MET A 241 16.06 -11.48 8.90
C MET A 241 15.16 -10.33 8.43
N TYR A 242 15.76 -9.17 8.17
CA TYR A 242 15.18 -8.02 7.49
C TYR A 242 15.90 -7.80 6.16
N TYR A 243 15.29 -7.02 5.28
CA TYR A 243 15.81 -6.83 3.93
C TYR A 243 15.78 -5.35 3.60
N GLU A 244 16.96 -4.76 3.39
CA GLU A 244 17.12 -3.44 2.81
C GLU A 244 17.27 -3.59 1.30
N ILE A 245 16.78 -2.63 0.54
CA ILE A 245 16.97 -2.62 -0.91
C ILE A 245 17.61 -1.33 -1.38
N VAL A 246 18.49 -1.47 -2.36
CA VAL A 246 19.24 -0.37 -2.97
C VAL A 246 19.09 -0.47 -4.48
N ASP A 247 18.86 0.66 -5.14
CA ASP A 247 18.79 0.72 -6.61
C ASP A 247 20.19 0.62 -7.26
N ASP A 248 20.22 0.58 -8.59
CA ASP A 248 21.45 0.51 -9.38
C ASP A 248 22.32 1.78 -9.32
N LYS A 249 21.81 2.86 -8.74
CA LYS A 249 22.52 4.13 -8.49
C LYS A 249 23.04 4.26 -7.06
N GLY A 250 22.79 3.26 -6.22
CA GLY A 250 23.19 3.25 -4.82
C GLY A 250 22.23 3.93 -3.85
N ASN A 251 21.03 4.32 -4.30
CA ASN A 251 20.03 4.91 -3.42
C ASN A 251 19.33 3.81 -2.61
N GLU A 252 19.32 3.95 -1.28
CA GLU A 252 18.51 3.11 -0.40
C GLU A 252 17.03 3.49 -0.55
N LEU A 253 16.18 2.49 -0.78
CA LEU A 253 14.74 2.68 -0.80
C LEU A 253 14.21 2.52 0.61
N VAL A 254 13.71 3.61 1.18
CA VAL A 254 13.21 3.62 2.57
C VAL A 254 12.04 2.66 2.70
N GLN A 255 12.16 1.72 3.63
CA GLN A 255 11.07 0.82 3.99
C GLN A 255 9.98 1.59 4.73
N PHE A 256 8.71 1.41 4.35
CA PHE A 256 7.62 2.16 4.98
C PHE A 256 7.39 1.74 6.44
N ARG A 257 7.58 0.46 6.74
CA ARG A 257 7.39 -0.09 8.09
C ARG A 257 8.32 -1.27 8.31
N LEU A 258 9.00 -1.31 9.42
CA LEU A 258 9.86 -2.43 9.81
C LEU A 258 9.09 -3.60 10.46
N GLY A 259 7.83 -3.39 10.82
CA GLY A 259 7.06 -4.37 11.58
C GLY A 259 7.52 -4.47 13.05
N THR A 260 6.97 -5.44 13.77
CA THR A 260 7.38 -5.71 15.14
C THR A 260 8.65 -6.56 15.17
N TYR A 261 9.56 -6.24 16.07
CA TYR A 261 10.75 -7.05 16.32
C TYR A 261 10.33 -8.30 17.11
N ALA A 262 10.53 -9.49 16.54
CA ALA A 262 10.20 -10.72 17.23
C ALA A 262 11.24 -10.99 18.32
N LYS A 263 10.76 -11.27 19.55
CA LYS A 263 11.64 -11.67 20.67
C LYS A 263 12.41 -12.97 20.36
N LYS A 264 11.77 -13.87 19.62
CA LYS A 264 12.36 -15.10 19.12
C LYS A 264 11.93 -15.26 17.66
N PRO A 265 12.87 -15.33 16.71
CA PRO A 265 12.50 -15.50 15.31
C PRO A 265 11.87 -16.88 15.06
N ASP A 266 10.85 -16.90 14.22
CA ASP A 266 10.29 -18.12 13.65
C ASP A 266 11.26 -18.73 12.64
N LYS A 267 11.01 -19.99 12.27
CA LYS A 267 11.85 -20.70 11.30
C LYS A 267 11.45 -20.43 9.84
N GLU A 268 10.30 -19.80 9.63
CA GLU A 268 9.77 -19.54 8.29
C GLU A 268 8.92 -18.27 8.27
N TYR A 269 9.10 -17.45 7.21
CA TYR A 269 8.36 -16.23 6.99
C TYR A 269 7.94 -16.10 5.53
N ASN A 270 6.70 -15.62 5.34
CA ASN A 270 6.19 -15.14 4.06
C ASN A 270 5.84 -13.66 4.23
N GLU A 271 6.62 -12.79 3.64
CA GLU A 271 6.53 -11.35 3.90
C GLU A 271 6.27 -10.57 2.61
N LYS A 272 5.39 -9.58 2.71
CA LYS A 272 5.25 -8.51 1.72
C LYS A 272 5.84 -7.25 2.35
N ILE A 273 6.91 -6.74 1.76
CA ILE A 273 7.64 -5.61 2.29
C ILE A 273 7.54 -4.46 1.29
N MET A 274 7.13 -3.29 1.77
CA MET A 274 6.94 -2.11 0.94
C MET A 274 8.00 -1.06 1.23
N TYR A 275 8.48 -0.44 0.16
CA TYR A 275 9.51 0.58 0.17
C TYR A 275 9.10 1.78 -0.68
N ALA A 276 9.79 2.90 -0.49
CA ALA A 276 9.72 4.04 -1.37
C ALA A 276 9.90 3.64 -2.84
N PRO A 277 9.29 4.37 -3.77
CA PRO A 277 9.45 4.08 -5.19
C PRO A 277 10.92 4.24 -5.60
N SER A 278 11.43 3.31 -6.39
CA SER A 278 12.71 3.49 -7.05
C SER A 278 12.62 4.55 -8.14
N VAL A 279 13.75 5.14 -8.51
CA VAL A 279 13.80 6.10 -9.62
C VAL A 279 13.44 5.44 -10.96
N SER A 280 12.91 6.23 -11.88
CA SER A 280 12.64 5.73 -13.24
C SER A 280 13.93 5.29 -13.93
N GLY A 281 13.86 4.19 -14.69
CA GLY A 281 15.01 3.61 -15.40
C GLY A 281 15.95 2.80 -14.51
N THR A 282 15.56 2.44 -13.28
CA THR A 282 16.29 1.47 -12.45
C THR A 282 16.45 0.16 -13.19
N LYS A 283 17.70 -0.30 -13.38
CA LYS A 283 18.03 -1.52 -14.14
C LYS A 283 18.05 -2.78 -13.27
N PHE A 284 18.39 -2.64 -12.01
CA PHE A 284 18.36 -3.71 -11.02
C PHE A 284 18.20 -3.14 -9.61
N ILE A 285 17.71 -3.95 -8.71
CA ILE A 285 17.78 -3.69 -7.27
C ILE A 285 18.73 -4.69 -6.62
N THR A 286 19.38 -4.26 -5.54
CA THR A 286 20.17 -5.13 -4.69
C THR A 286 19.43 -5.31 -3.37
N VAL A 287 19.10 -6.56 -3.02
CA VAL A 287 18.54 -6.94 -1.72
C VAL A 287 19.70 -7.21 -0.77
N LYS A 288 19.71 -6.52 0.37
CA LYS A 288 20.75 -6.63 1.42
C LYS A 288 20.12 -7.15 2.70
N PRO A 289 20.21 -8.45 2.97
CA PRO A 289 19.71 -9.04 4.20
C PRO A 289 20.52 -8.56 5.42
N PHE A 290 19.81 -8.24 6.51
CA PHE A 290 20.43 -7.89 7.78
C PHE A 290 19.60 -8.39 8.96
N THR A 291 20.24 -8.51 10.11
CA THR A 291 19.58 -8.74 11.40
C THR A 291 19.82 -7.56 12.31
N LEU A 292 18.98 -7.44 13.33
CA LEU A 292 19.14 -6.51 14.44
C LEU A 292 19.55 -7.29 15.69
N PHE A 293 20.17 -6.62 16.63
CA PHE A 293 20.32 -7.12 17.98
C PHE A 293 19.19 -6.58 18.84
N VAL A 294 18.39 -7.47 19.43
CA VAL A 294 17.24 -7.11 20.25
C VAL A 294 17.40 -7.63 21.68
N ASP A 295 16.96 -6.85 22.65
CA ASP A 295 16.97 -7.23 24.06
C ASP A 295 15.81 -8.19 24.39
N LYS A 296 15.71 -8.59 25.66
CA LYS A 296 14.63 -9.47 26.16
C LYS A 296 13.21 -8.92 25.97
N ASN A 297 13.07 -7.61 25.78
CA ASN A 297 11.78 -6.93 25.55
C ASN A 297 11.49 -6.76 24.04
N GLY A 298 12.41 -7.16 23.16
CA GLY A 298 12.31 -6.99 21.72
C GLY A 298 12.75 -5.58 21.26
N LEU A 299 13.43 -4.80 22.10
CA LEU A 299 13.94 -3.48 21.73
C LEU A 299 15.28 -3.63 21.00
N PRO A 300 15.48 -2.98 19.84
CA PRO A 300 16.72 -3.05 19.11
C PRO A 300 17.85 -2.31 19.84
N LEU A 301 19.07 -2.79 19.63
CA LEU A 301 20.28 -2.08 20.04
C LEU A 301 20.50 -0.89 19.12
N GLU A 302 20.68 0.28 19.71
CA GLU A 302 20.89 1.54 19.00
C GLU A 302 22.32 2.06 19.21
N ASP A 303 22.82 2.80 18.24
CA ASP A 303 24.06 3.58 18.36
C ASP A 303 23.83 4.88 19.16
N LYS A 304 24.90 5.68 19.32
CA LYS A 304 24.84 6.97 20.04
C LYS A 304 23.93 8.00 19.37
N LYS A 305 23.59 7.81 18.09
CA LYS A 305 22.70 8.69 17.32
C LYS A 305 21.26 8.14 17.26
N ARG A 306 20.95 7.08 18.02
CA ARG A 306 19.68 6.37 18.03
C ARG A 306 19.34 5.64 16.71
N ASN A 307 20.35 5.30 15.91
CA ASN A 307 20.13 4.44 14.75
C ASN A 307 20.23 2.97 15.20
N MET A 308 19.32 2.13 14.69
CA MET A 308 19.39 0.70 14.92
C MET A 308 20.67 0.11 14.32
N ILE A 309 21.40 -0.68 15.11
CA ILE A 309 22.62 -1.34 14.65
C ILE A 309 22.25 -2.54 13.80
N LYS A 310 22.49 -2.43 12.49
CA LYS A 310 22.24 -3.47 11.49
C LYS A 310 23.49 -4.36 11.34
N ASP A 311 23.28 -5.68 11.34
CA ASP A 311 24.31 -6.68 11.03
C ASP A 311 24.02 -7.29 9.65
N TYR A 312 24.76 -6.85 8.62
CA TYR A 312 24.53 -7.24 7.24
C TYR A 312 25.15 -8.59 6.90
N HIS A 313 24.36 -9.45 6.25
CA HIS A 313 24.77 -10.77 5.76
C HIS A 313 25.21 -10.70 4.30
N LYS A 314 26.40 -10.17 4.02
CA LYS A 314 26.93 -9.92 2.66
C LYS A 314 26.88 -11.15 1.73
N ALA A 315 27.13 -12.35 2.26
CA ALA A 315 27.07 -13.59 1.48
C ALA A 315 25.65 -13.90 0.93
N LEU A 316 24.62 -13.29 1.53
CA LEU A 316 23.22 -13.41 1.14
C LEU A 316 22.73 -12.25 0.27
N GLU A 317 23.56 -11.25 -0.04
CA GLU A 317 23.16 -10.17 -0.94
C GLU A 317 22.79 -10.70 -2.32
N MET A 318 21.75 -10.11 -2.91
CA MET A 318 21.18 -10.56 -4.19
C MET A 318 20.85 -9.39 -5.09
N LYS A 319 21.29 -9.44 -6.35
CA LYS A 319 20.88 -8.52 -7.40
C LYS A 319 19.71 -9.12 -8.17
N ILE A 320 18.67 -8.32 -8.38
CA ILE A 320 17.47 -8.68 -9.14
C ILE A 320 17.37 -7.72 -10.32
N PRO A 321 17.50 -8.19 -11.56
CA PRO A 321 17.29 -7.36 -12.74
C PRO A 321 15.85 -6.83 -12.78
N VAL A 322 15.70 -5.57 -13.14
CA VAL A 322 14.41 -4.92 -13.44
C VAL A 322 14.31 -4.81 -14.96
N THR A 323 14.02 -5.93 -15.59
CA THR A 323 13.73 -5.95 -17.05
C THR A 323 12.22 -5.95 -17.22
N SER A 324 11.73 -4.97 -17.98
CA SER A 324 10.34 -4.95 -18.47
C SER A 324 10.18 -5.93 -19.59
#